data_fd95472be4a9198b04d1be71724be721
#
_entry.id   fd95472be4a9198b04d1be71724be721
#
_cell.length_a   1.000
_cell.length_b   1.000
_cell.length_c   1.000
_cell.angle_alpha   90.00
_cell.angle_beta   90.00
_cell.angle_gamma   90.00
#
_symmetry.space_group_name_H-M   'P 1'
#
loop_
_entity.id
_entity.type
_entity.pdbx_description
1 polymer ?
#
loop_
_entity_poly.entity_id
_entity_poly.type
_entity_poly.pdbx_seq_one_letter_code
_entity_poly.pdbx_strand_id
1 'polypeptide(L)'
;MQANTPRPRCPDCNRPTSHCLCPLISPQPSATQLLVIQHPDESRHALNTARLLTLGLDNAQLLVCEELPPEWQAWLTDPHWQTRLLFPRPDAQPLDSRSCPAPLRLVLLDGTWRKARKLLHVNPLLQQLPAVLLDNPPTSRYRLRKASEAGALSTIEAAAEALATLEPGFERERLLRPFEALINDQISAMGDDVWQRNYR
;
A
#
# COMPACT_ATOMS: atom_id res chain seq x y z
N MET A 1 27.94 -26.92 15.10
CA MET A 1 27.23 -25.65 14.88
C MET A 1 26.83 -25.61 13.41
N GLN A 2 25.58 -25.88 13.06
CA GLN A 2 25.12 -25.76 11.69
C GLN A 2 25.02 -24.26 11.39
N ALA A 3 25.72 -23.80 10.37
CA ALA A 3 25.61 -22.43 9.87
C ALA A 3 24.16 -22.19 9.44
N ASN A 4 23.49 -21.25 10.10
CA ASN A 4 22.12 -20.86 9.77
C ASN A 4 22.14 -20.10 8.43
N THR A 5 22.18 -20.83 7.32
CA THR A 5 22.15 -20.23 5.98
C THR A 5 20.82 -19.47 5.81
N PRO A 6 20.84 -18.17 5.50
CA PRO A 6 19.64 -17.40 5.29
C PRO A 6 18.74 -18.08 4.24
N ARG A 7 17.45 -18.20 4.51
CA ARG A 7 16.50 -18.78 3.55
C ARG A 7 16.52 -17.95 2.25
N PRO A 8 16.65 -18.58 1.08
CA PRO A 8 16.64 -17.86 -0.20
C PRO A 8 15.34 -17.11 -0.38
N ARG A 9 15.42 -15.86 -0.88
CA ARG A 9 14.29 -14.98 -1.11
C ARG A 9 14.08 -14.73 -2.59
N CYS A 10 12.82 -14.63 -2.99
CA CYS A 10 12.45 -14.19 -4.33
C CYS A 10 12.92 -12.73 -4.55
N PRO A 11 13.64 -12.42 -5.64
CA PRO A 11 14.11 -11.05 -5.92
C PRO A 11 12.96 -10.04 -6.10
N ASP A 12 11.81 -10.49 -6.65
CA ASP A 12 10.68 -9.63 -6.94
C ASP A 12 9.82 -9.37 -5.71
N CYS A 13 9.16 -10.38 -5.14
CA CYS A 13 8.27 -10.19 -4.00
C CYS A 13 8.97 -10.19 -2.63
N ASN A 14 10.29 -10.47 -2.58
CA ASN A 14 11.13 -10.51 -1.37
C ASN A 14 10.68 -11.52 -0.31
N ARG A 15 9.80 -12.46 -0.65
CA ARG A 15 9.38 -13.55 0.23
C ARG A 15 10.32 -14.74 0.12
N PRO A 16 10.36 -15.65 1.14
CA PRO A 16 11.04 -16.92 0.97
C PRO A 16 10.57 -17.60 -0.33
N THR A 17 11.48 -18.20 -1.08
CA THR A 17 11.15 -18.81 -2.39
C THR A 17 10.06 -19.87 -2.29
N SER A 18 10.02 -20.62 -1.16
CA SER A 18 8.95 -21.59 -0.86
C SER A 18 7.56 -20.96 -0.65
N HIS A 19 7.47 -19.65 -0.45
CA HIS A 19 6.24 -18.89 -0.23
C HIS A 19 6.17 -17.70 -1.19
N CYS A 20 6.74 -17.87 -2.38
CA CYS A 20 6.73 -16.85 -3.42
C CYS A 20 5.30 -16.59 -3.92
N LEU A 21 4.91 -15.31 -3.97
CA LEU A 21 3.59 -14.89 -4.42
C LEU A 21 3.56 -14.40 -5.87
N CYS A 22 4.72 -14.32 -6.55
CA CYS A 22 4.78 -13.86 -7.94
C CYS A 22 3.85 -14.62 -8.90
N PRO A 23 3.62 -15.94 -8.76
CA PRO A 23 2.65 -16.63 -9.60
C PRO A 23 1.20 -16.15 -9.47
N LEU A 24 0.87 -15.45 -8.40
CA LEU A 24 -0.46 -14.88 -8.14
C LEU A 24 -0.58 -13.40 -8.56
N ILE A 25 0.55 -12.78 -8.89
CA ILE A 25 0.60 -11.37 -9.31
C ILE A 25 0.35 -11.32 -10.81
N SER A 26 -0.68 -10.59 -11.20
CA SER A 26 -0.98 -10.29 -12.58
C SER A 26 -1.02 -8.76 -12.73
N PRO A 27 0.04 -8.12 -13.22
CA PRO A 27 0.05 -6.69 -13.41
C PRO A 27 -1.13 -6.22 -14.26
N GLN A 28 -1.68 -5.07 -13.92
CA GLN A 28 -2.76 -4.46 -14.66
C GLN A 28 -2.49 -2.97 -14.90
N PRO A 29 -2.92 -2.42 -16.02
CA PRO A 29 -2.79 -1.00 -16.30
C PRO A 29 -3.69 -0.17 -15.37
N SER A 30 -3.27 1.05 -15.12
CA SER A 30 -4.06 2.08 -14.45
C SER A 30 -3.76 3.43 -15.11
N ALA A 31 -4.76 4.26 -15.28
CA ALA A 31 -4.57 5.64 -15.76
C ALA A 31 -3.97 6.53 -14.66
N THR A 32 -4.16 6.17 -13.40
CA THR A 32 -3.62 6.86 -12.22
C THR A 32 -2.21 6.36 -11.92
N GLN A 33 -1.22 7.25 -11.87
CA GLN A 33 0.11 6.89 -11.35
C GLN A 33 0.08 6.76 -9.84
N LEU A 34 0.64 5.68 -9.30
CA LEU A 34 0.77 5.48 -7.86
C LEU A 34 2.21 5.67 -7.38
N LEU A 35 2.38 6.42 -6.29
CA LEU A 35 3.61 6.44 -5.51
C LEU A 35 3.31 5.96 -4.09
N VAL A 36 3.95 4.87 -3.68
CA VAL A 36 3.93 4.41 -2.30
C VAL A 36 5.21 4.85 -1.60
N ILE A 37 5.08 5.74 -0.62
CA ILE A 37 6.21 6.17 0.22
C ILE A 37 6.20 5.29 1.47
N GLN A 38 7.15 4.38 1.54
CA GLN A 38 7.26 3.40 2.63
C GLN A 38 8.30 3.84 3.66
N HIS A 39 7.91 3.85 4.93
CA HIS A 39 8.88 4.07 6.00
C HIS A 39 9.95 2.95 5.99
N PRO A 40 11.25 3.26 6.17
CA PRO A 40 12.34 2.28 6.05
C PRO A 40 12.18 1.03 6.92
N ASP A 41 11.65 1.17 8.14
CA ASP A 41 11.42 0.02 9.04
C ASP A 41 10.39 -0.99 8.51
N GLU A 42 9.51 -0.59 7.58
CA GLU A 42 8.51 -1.49 6.98
C GLU A 42 9.08 -2.32 5.84
N SER A 43 10.19 -1.90 5.23
CA SER A 43 10.75 -2.53 4.04
C SER A 43 11.13 -4.01 4.25
N ARG A 44 11.44 -4.39 5.49
CA ARG A 44 11.82 -5.76 5.87
C ARG A 44 10.69 -6.54 6.54
N HIS A 45 9.52 -5.93 6.70
CA HIS A 45 8.39 -6.59 7.35
C HIS A 45 7.90 -7.77 6.53
N ALA A 46 7.65 -8.92 7.19
CA ALA A 46 7.23 -10.15 6.51
C ALA A 46 5.88 -10.01 5.77
N LEU A 47 5.03 -9.13 6.24
CA LEU A 47 3.70 -8.84 5.68
C LEU A 47 3.69 -7.51 4.91
N ASN A 48 4.78 -7.19 4.21
CA ASN A 48 4.90 -5.99 3.39
C ASN A 48 3.94 -6.04 2.19
N THR A 49 2.85 -5.29 2.25
CA THR A 49 1.83 -5.24 1.21
C THR A 49 2.15 -4.20 0.12
N ALA A 50 2.95 -3.19 0.43
CA ALA A 50 3.34 -2.15 -0.52
C ALA A 50 4.08 -2.71 -1.73
N ARG A 51 4.94 -3.70 -1.51
CA ARG A 51 5.66 -4.38 -2.58
C ARG A 51 4.74 -5.20 -3.49
N LEU A 52 3.73 -5.87 -2.93
CA LEU A 52 2.73 -6.61 -3.72
C LEU A 52 1.87 -5.65 -4.55
N LEU A 53 1.52 -4.51 -3.98
CA LEU A 53 0.81 -3.44 -4.67
C LEU A 53 1.57 -2.98 -5.91
N THR A 54 2.85 -2.62 -5.75
CA THR A 54 3.63 -2.08 -6.87
C THR A 54 3.98 -3.11 -7.93
N LEU A 55 4.04 -4.40 -7.58
CA LEU A 55 4.18 -5.48 -8.55
C LEU A 55 2.88 -5.79 -9.31
N GLY A 56 1.73 -5.43 -8.75
CA GLY A 56 0.42 -5.66 -9.34
C GLY A 56 -0.09 -4.57 -10.28
N LEU A 57 0.68 -3.50 -10.47
CA LEU A 57 0.33 -2.34 -11.31
C LEU A 57 1.49 -1.94 -12.21
N ASP A 58 1.21 -1.60 -13.47
CA ASP A 58 2.24 -1.26 -14.46
C ASP A 58 2.89 0.12 -14.18
N ASN A 59 2.21 1.02 -13.47
CA ASN A 59 2.63 2.40 -13.24
C ASN A 59 2.68 2.79 -11.75
N ALA A 60 2.88 1.81 -10.86
CA ALA A 60 3.10 2.05 -9.44
C ALA A 60 4.58 2.01 -9.09
N GLN A 61 5.01 2.90 -8.20
CA GLN A 61 6.37 3.01 -7.72
C GLN A 61 6.43 2.91 -6.21
N LEU A 62 7.49 2.27 -5.69
CA LEU A 62 7.76 2.13 -4.26
C LEU A 62 9.03 2.92 -3.92
N LEU A 63 8.86 3.95 -3.11
CA LEU A 63 9.96 4.75 -2.58
C LEU A 63 10.13 4.44 -1.09
N VAL A 64 11.26 3.86 -0.72
CA VAL A 64 11.60 3.58 0.69
C VAL A 64 12.48 4.71 1.19
N CYS A 65 11.91 5.62 1.97
CA CYS A 65 12.63 6.76 2.55
C CYS A 65 11.91 7.29 3.79
N GLU A 66 12.61 8.06 4.60
CA GLU A 66 12.01 8.87 5.66
C GLU A 66 11.84 10.32 5.20
N GLU A 67 12.87 10.87 4.53
CA GLU A 67 12.85 12.17 3.90
C GLU A 67 12.85 12.02 2.37
N LEU A 68 12.03 12.81 1.69
CA LEU A 68 11.89 12.77 0.24
C LEU A 68 13.15 13.30 -0.45
N PRO A 69 13.81 12.50 -1.31
CA PRO A 69 14.87 12.98 -2.18
C PRO A 69 14.38 14.10 -3.10
N PRO A 70 15.28 15.05 -3.50
CA PRO A 70 14.90 16.21 -4.33
C PRO A 70 14.21 15.86 -5.65
N GLU A 71 14.62 14.77 -6.30
CA GLU A 71 14.03 14.29 -7.55
C GLU A 71 12.55 13.87 -7.37
N TRP A 72 12.20 13.32 -6.21
CA TRP A 72 10.83 12.97 -5.89
C TRP A 72 10.00 14.18 -5.49
N GLN A 73 10.61 15.19 -4.88
CA GLN A 73 9.94 16.46 -4.63
C GLN A 73 9.54 17.12 -5.96
N ALA A 74 10.46 17.18 -6.93
CA ALA A 74 10.18 17.69 -8.28
C ALA A 74 9.08 16.87 -8.98
N TRP A 75 9.12 15.53 -8.85
CA TRP A 75 8.11 14.66 -9.41
C TRP A 75 6.70 14.92 -8.82
N LEU A 76 6.61 15.16 -7.52
CA LEU A 76 5.34 15.43 -6.83
C LEU A 76 4.74 16.79 -7.19
N THR A 77 5.57 17.76 -7.56
CA THR A 77 5.18 19.13 -7.88
C THR A 77 5.09 19.43 -9.38
N ASP A 78 5.25 18.43 -10.24
CA ASP A 78 5.11 18.58 -11.69
C ASP A 78 3.71 19.09 -12.05
N PRO A 79 3.58 20.30 -12.63
CA PRO A 79 2.29 20.94 -12.87
C PRO A 79 1.43 20.25 -13.95
N HIS A 80 2.02 19.34 -14.73
CA HIS A 80 1.27 18.53 -15.70
C HIS A 80 0.39 17.46 -15.04
N TRP A 81 0.60 17.19 -13.75
CA TRP A 81 -0.10 16.17 -13.00
C TRP A 81 -0.88 16.75 -11.83
N GLN A 82 -2.06 16.20 -11.61
CA GLN A 82 -2.77 16.44 -10.36
C GLN A 82 -2.30 15.44 -9.31
N THR A 83 -1.47 15.89 -8.37
CA THR A 83 -0.99 15.03 -7.29
C THR A 83 -1.92 15.14 -6.09
N ARG A 84 -2.39 13.99 -5.57
CA ARG A 84 -3.25 13.87 -4.38
C ARG A 84 -2.61 12.94 -3.37
N LEU A 85 -2.76 13.26 -2.10
CA LEU A 85 -2.34 12.39 -1.00
C LEU A 85 -3.57 11.61 -0.49
N LEU A 86 -3.55 10.28 -0.61
CA LEU A 86 -4.58 9.43 0.00
C LEU A 86 -4.25 9.24 1.48
N PHE A 87 -4.82 10.11 2.31
CA PHE A 87 -4.59 10.09 3.76
C PHE A 87 -5.72 10.79 4.50
N PRO A 88 -6.30 10.19 5.56
CA PRO A 88 -7.34 10.83 6.34
C PRO A 88 -6.79 11.98 7.17
N ARG A 89 -7.14 13.19 6.76
CA ARG A 89 -6.85 14.47 7.43
C ARG A 89 -8.16 15.26 7.57
N PRO A 90 -8.23 16.22 8.51
CA PRO A 90 -9.43 17.04 8.68
C PRO A 90 -9.86 17.82 7.43
N ASP A 91 -8.90 18.15 6.55
CA ASP A 91 -9.11 18.87 5.29
C ASP A 91 -9.23 17.96 4.07
N ALA A 92 -9.16 16.63 4.26
CA ALA A 92 -9.25 15.67 3.17
C ALA A 92 -10.66 15.66 2.56
N GLN A 93 -10.72 15.67 1.23
CA GLN A 93 -11.96 15.57 0.49
C GLN A 93 -12.26 14.11 0.11
N PRO A 94 -13.53 13.73 -0.02
CA PRO A 94 -13.86 12.41 -0.55
C PRO A 94 -13.22 12.19 -1.92
N LEU A 95 -12.65 11.01 -2.13
CA LEU A 95 -12.09 10.63 -3.42
C LEU A 95 -13.22 10.37 -4.41
N ASP A 96 -13.23 11.13 -5.51
CA ASP A 96 -14.22 11.01 -6.58
C ASP A 96 -13.51 11.26 -7.93
N SER A 97 -13.84 10.48 -8.94
CA SER A 97 -13.31 10.62 -10.29
C SER A 97 -13.59 11.98 -10.92
N ARG A 98 -14.69 12.65 -10.53
CA ARG A 98 -15.05 14.01 -11.00
C ARG A 98 -14.21 15.10 -10.34
N SER A 99 -13.83 14.92 -9.08
CA SER A 99 -12.99 15.87 -8.33
C SER A 99 -11.49 15.66 -8.55
N CYS A 100 -11.11 14.53 -9.16
CA CYS A 100 -9.73 14.16 -9.44
C CYS A 100 -9.54 13.84 -10.94
N PRO A 101 -9.61 14.86 -11.83
CA PRO A 101 -9.44 14.62 -13.26
C PRO A 101 -8.02 14.15 -13.62
N ALA A 102 -7.92 13.43 -14.73
CA ALA A 102 -6.62 13.00 -15.27
C ALA A 102 -5.86 14.20 -15.91
N PRO A 103 -4.51 14.14 -15.97
CA PRO A 103 -3.66 13.07 -15.45
C PRO A 103 -3.47 13.16 -13.93
N LEU A 104 -3.66 12.05 -13.23
CA LEU A 104 -3.67 11.97 -11.77
C LEU A 104 -2.51 11.15 -11.23
N ARG A 105 -1.89 11.65 -10.17
CA ARG A 105 -0.97 10.93 -9.29
C ARG A 105 -1.57 10.77 -7.91
N LEU A 106 -1.53 9.54 -7.39
CA LEU A 106 -1.99 9.25 -6.05
C LEU A 106 -0.82 8.79 -5.19
N VAL A 107 -0.60 9.48 -4.08
CA VAL A 107 0.46 9.20 -3.12
C VAL A 107 -0.15 8.48 -1.92
N LEU A 108 0.45 7.35 -1.53
CA LEU A 108 0.10 6.59 -0.34
C LEU A 108 1.29 6.53 0.61
N LEU A 109 1.02 6.59 1.91
CA LEU A 109 2.04 6.42 2.94
C LEU A 109 1.93 5.01 3.53
N ASP A 110 3.02 4.25 3.49
CA ASP A 110 3.05 2.89 4.00
C ASP A 110 3.84 2.80 5.31
N GLY A 111 3.14 2.29 6.31
CA GLY A 111 3.63 2.10 7.66
C GLY A 111 2.50 2.09 8.69
N THR A 112 2.88 1.95 9.97
CA THR A 112 1.92 2.19 11.05
C THR A 112 1.45 3.65 11.04
N TRP A 113 0.30 3.96 11.62
CA TRP A 113 -0.21 5.34 11.74
C TRP A 113 0.84 6.31 12.29
N ARG A 114 1.62 5.88 13.30
CA ARG A 114 2.71 6.67 13.86
C ARG A 114 3.79 6.97 12.81
N LYS A 115 4.17 5.97 12.01
CA LYS A 115 5.18 6.11 10.94
C LYS A 115 4.68 6.97 9.78
N ALA A 116 3.42 6.78 9.37
CA ALA A 116 2.80 7.61 8.35
C ALA A 116 2.71 9.08 8.76
N ARG A 117 2.33 9.36 10.02
CA ARG A 117 2.38 10.74 10.57
C ARG A 117 3.80 11.29 10.65
N LYS A 118 4.80 10.44 10.94
CA LYS A 118 6.22 10.86 10.91
C LYS A 118 6.63 11.26 9.49
N LEU A 119 6.31 10.44 8.48
CA LEU A 119 6.58 10.77 7.07
C LEU A 119 5.98 12.12 6.67
N LEU A 120 4.74 12.41 7.11
CA LEU A 120 4.12 13.73 6.89
C LEU A 120 4.86 14.85 7.61
N HIS A 121 5.29 14.61 8.85
CA HIS A 121 5.93 15.63 9.66
C HIS A 121 7.30 16.05 9.10
N VAL A 122 8.10 15.08 8.66
CA VAL A 122 9.45 15.35 8.14
C VAL A 122 9.45 15.80 6.68
N ASN A 123 8.31 15.69 5.97
CA ASN A 123 8.17 16.11 4.58
C ASN A 123 7.06 17.15 4.42
N PRO A 124 7.34 18.45 4.64
CA PRO A 124 6.33 19.52 4.53
C PRO A 124 5.60 19.55 3.19
N LEU A 125 6.26 19.14 2.11
CA LEU A 125 5.66 19.04 0.78
C LEU A 125 4.44 18.10 0.77
N LEU A 126 4.51 16.95 1.46
CA LEU A 126 3.38 16.02 1.54
C LEU A 126 2.19 16.63 2.28
N GLN A 127 2.44 17.52 3.23
CA GLN A 127 1.37 18.22 3.94
C GLN A 127 0.67 19.25 3.05
N GLN A 128 1.36 19.80 2.05
CA GLN A 128 0.81 20.77 1.12
C GLN A 128 0.00 20.12 -0.02
N LEU A 129 0.18 18.82 -0.25
CA LEU A 129 -0.62 18.11 -1.26
C LEU A 129 -2.10 18.11 -0.84
N PRO A 130 -3.03 18.37 -1.78
CA PRO A 130 -4.46 18.16 -1.52
C PRO A 130 -4.71 16.73 -1.08
N ALA A 131 -5.32 16.57 0.09
CA ALA A 131 -5.61 15.25 0.65
C ALA A 131 -6.97 14.74 0.20
N VAL A 132 -7.03 13.44 -0.05
CA VAL A 132 -8.26 12.71 -0.34
C VAL A 132 -8.42 11.52 0.59
N LEU A 133 -9.65 11.10 0.81
CA LEU A 133 -9.99 9.93 1.62
C LEU A 133 -11.01 9.06 0.88
N LEU A 134 -11.04 7.79 1.23
CA LEU A 134 -12.08 6.86 0.77
C LEU A 134 -13.36 7.14 1.56
N ASP A 135 -14.45 7.38 0.85
CA ASP A 135 -15.77 7.48 1.47
C ASP A 135 -16.32 6.07 1.74
N ASN A 136 -16.71 5.80 2.98
CA ASN A 136 -17.26 4.51 3.40
C ASN A 136 -16.39 3.30 2.97
N PRO A 137 -15.11 3.22 3.36
CA PRO A 137 -14.25 2.10 2.98
C PRO A 137 -14.82 0.77 3.50
N PRO A 138 -14.64 -0.33 2.76
CA PRO A 138 -15.09 -1.64 3.21
C PRO A 138 -14.32 -2.09 4.45
N THR A 139 -14.85 -3.11 5.13
CA THR A 139 -14.12 -3.77 6.21
C THR A 139 -12.83 -4.39 5.66
N SER A 140 -11.71 -4.14 6.34
CA SER A 140 -10.41 -4.68 5.95
C SER A 140 -10.40 -6.20 5.95
N ARG A 141 -9.81 -6.79 4.93
CA ARG A 141 -9.54 -8.24 4.80
C ARG A 141 -8.25 -8.65 5.53
N TYR A 142 -7.55 -7.69 6.15
CA TYR A 142 -6.29 -7.94 6.86
C TYR A 142 -6.52 -8.57 8.24
N ARG A 143 -6.92 -9.84 8.25
CA ARG A 143 -7.30 -10.62 9.44
C ARG A 143 -6.18 -10.82 10.48
N LEU A 144 -4.97 -10.41 10.18
CA LEU A 144 -3.79 -10.47 11.07
C LEU A 144 -3.44 -9.10 11.69
N ARG A 145 -4.29 -8.11 11.48
CA ARG A 145 -4.09 -6.78 12.05
C ARG A 145 -5.20 -6.49 13.04
N LYS A 146 -4.83 -6.19 14.29
CA LYS A 146 -5.77 -5.55 15.20
C LYS A 146 -5.98 -4.13 14.67
N ALA A 147 -7.16 -3.85 14.15
CA ALA A 147 -7.48 -2.52 13.66
C ALA A 147 -7.34 -1.53 14.82
N SER A 148 -6.40 -0.61 14.73
CA SER A 148 -6.23 0.46 15.70
C SER A 148 -7.24 1.59 15.53
N GLU A 149 -7.86 1.67 14.34
CA GLU A 149 -8.85 2.69 13.99
C GLU A 149 -9.93 2.03 13.11
N ALA A 150 -11.19 2.42 13.30
CA ALA A 150 -12.31 1.95 12.49
C ALA A 150 -12.10 2.36 11.02
N GLY A 151 -12.34 1.44 10.08
CA GLY A 151 -12.17 1.70 8.64
C GLY A 151 -10.72 1.71 8.16
N ALA A 152 -9.75 1.34 9.02
CA ALA A 152 -8.34 1.28 8.62
C ALA A 152 -8.09 0.13 7.64
N LEU A 153 -7.69 0.44 6.41
CA LEU A 153 -7.25 -0.49 5.38
C LEU A 153 -5.72 -0.65 5.37
N SER A 154 -5.23 -1.75 4.84
CA SER A 154 -3.82 -1.87 4.45
C SER A 154 -3.56 -1.03 3.20
N THR A 155 -2.28 -0.73 2.93
CA THR A 155 -1.89 0.11 1.79
C THR A 155 -2.38 -0.45 0.45
N ILE A 156 -2.32 -1.77 0.27
CA ILE A 156 -2.82 -2.41 -0.97
C ILE A 156 -4.35 -2.36 -1.06
N GLU A 157 -5.07 -2.51 0.05
CA GLU A 157 -6.54 -2.39 0.06
C GLU A 157 -6.96 -0.97 -0.23
N ALA A 158 -6.32 0.02 0.42
CA ALA A 158 -6.61 1.43 0.18
C ALA A 158 -6.36 1.83 -1.28
N ALA A 159 -5.28 1.34 -1.88
CA ALA A 159 -5.00 1.56 -3.29
C ALA A 159 -6.03 0.89 -4.20
N ALA A 160 -6.41 -0.36 -3.92
CA ALA A 160 -7.40 -1.10 -4.71
C ALA A 160 -8.77 -0.40 -4.71
N GLU A 161 -9.22 0.06 -3.54
CA GLU A 161 -10.48 0.81 -3.42
C GLU A 161 -10.41 2.18 -4.11
N ALA A 162 -9.27 2.88 -3.96
CA ALA A 162 -9.08 4.17 -4.61
C ALA A 162 -9.10 4.04 -6.14
N LEU A 163 -8.38 3.08 -6.70
CA LEU A 163 -8.37 2.86 -8.15
C LEU A 163 -9.73 2.40 -8.68
N ALA A 164 -10.44 1.54 -7.96
CA ALA A 164 -11.80 1.14 -8.34
C ALA A 164 -12.80 2.31 -8.30
N THR A 165 -12.58 3.29 -7.42
CA THR A 165 -13.39 4.53 -7.38
C THR A 165 -13.07 5.46 -8.55
N LEU A 166 -11.80 5.56 -8.92
CA LEU A 166 -11.32 6.47 -9.95
C LEU A 166 -11.51 5.93 -11.37
N GLU A 167 -11.41 4.62 -11.54
CA GLU A 167 -11.30 3.97 -12.85
C GLU A 167 -12.38 2.89 -13.02
N PRO A 168 -13.46 3.19 -13.77
CA PRO A 168 -14.44 2.19 -14.11
C PRO A 168 -13.80 0.99 -14.83
N GLY A 169 -14.04 -0.22 -14.31
CA GLY A 169 -13.46 -1.46 -14.86
C GLY A 169 -12.12 -1.89 -14.24
N PHE A 170 -11.57 -1.15 -13.26
CA PHE A 170 -10.41 -1.59 -12.52
C PHE A 170 -10.71 -2.88 -11.73
N GLU A 171 -9.89 -3.91 -11.94
CA GLU A 171 -10.08 -5.24 -11.34
C GLU A 171 -9.47 -5.32 -9.94
N ARG A 172 -10.17 -4.77 -8.95
CA ARG A 172 -9.77 -4.75 -7.54
C ARG A 172 -9.35 -6.12 -7.03
N GLU A 173 -10.12 -7.16 -7.30
CA GLU A 173 -9.86 -8.52 -6.81
C GLU A 173 -8.57 -9.12 -7.43
N ARG A 174 -8.21 -8.73 -8.64
CA ARG A 174 -6.97 -9.11 -9.28
C ARG A 174 -5.76 -8.57 -8.52
N LEU A 175 -5.81 -7.31 -8.09
CA LEU A 175 -4.76 -6.69 -7.29
C LEU A 175 -4.68 -7.30 -5.87
N LEU A 176 -5.81 -7.66 -5.26
CA LEU A 176 -5.88 -8.18 -3.90
C LEU A 176 -5.56 -9.69 -3.79
N ARG A 177 -5.57 -10.45 -4.88
CA ARG A 177 -5.29 -11.90 -4.86
C ARG A 177 -3.98 -12.28 -4.14
N PRO A 178 -2.82 -11.71 -4.45
CA PRO A 178 -1.57 -12.04 -3.76
C PRO A 178 -1.58 -11.60 -2.29
N PHE A 179 -2.30 -10.54 -1.94
CA PHE A 179 -2.48 -10.11 -0.55
C PHE A 179 -3.31 -11.12 0.26
N GLU A 180 -4.41 -11.61 -0.28
CA GLU A 180 -5.24 -12.63 0.39
C GLU A 180 -4.46 -13.92 0.61
N ALA A 181 -3.69 -14.36 -0.38
CA ALA A 181 -2.81 -15.52 -0.25
C ALA A 181 -1.76 -15.30 0.85
N LEU A 182 -1.14 -14.10 0.90
CA LEU A 182 -0.22 -13.73 1.97
C LEU A 182 -0.82 -13.91 3.36
N ILE A 183 -2.05 -13.42 3.56
CA ILE A 183 -2.75 -13.49 4.84
C ILE A 183 -3.13 -14.93 5.18
N ASN A 184 -3.63 -15.70 4.21
CA ASN A 184 -3.98 -17.11 4.39
C ASN A 184 -2.77 -17.95 4.76
N ASP A 185 -1.65 -17.81 4.04
CA ASP A 185 -0.39 -18.50 4.33
C ASP A 185 0.08 -18.23 5.76
N GLN A 186 0.00 -16.97 6.19
CA GLN A 186 0.44 -16.60 7.53
C GLN A 186 -0.48 -17.16 8.62
N ILE A 187 -1.81 -17.18 8.41
CA ILE A 187 -2.77 -17.80 9.33
C ILE A 187 -2.49 -19.29 9.41
N SER A 188 -2.32 -19.98 8.29
CA SER A 188 -2.03 -21.42 8.24
C SER A 188 -0.71 -21.75 8.96
N ALA A 189 0.32 -20.93 8.78
CA ALA A 189 1.61 -21.10 9.44
C ALA A 189 1.56 -20.87 10.97
N MET A 190 0.63 -20.01 11.42
CA MET A 190 0.42 -19.69 12.84
C MET A 190 -0.41 -20.78 13.54
N GLY A 191 -1.30 -21.43 12.81
CA GLY A 191 -2.32 -22.37 13.32
C GLY A 191 -3.60 -21.66 13.75
N ASP A 192 -4.73 -22.29 13.46
CA ASP A 192 -6.07 -21.70 13.69
C ASP A 192 -6.33 -21.33 15.15
N ASP A 193 -5.91 -22.16 16.09
CA ASP A 193 -6.08 -21.93 17.54
C ASP A 193 -5.37 -20.66 18.00
N VAL A 194 -4.15 -20.44 17.49
CA VAL A 194 -3.35 -19.25 17.83
C VAL A 194 -3.96 -18.01 17.20
N TRP A 195 -4.42 -18.13 15.96
CA TRP A 195 -5.09 -17.03 15.27
C TRP A 195 -6.38 -16.61 15.96
N GLN A 196 -7.25 -17.58 16.32
CA GLN A 196 -8.51 -17.29 17.00
C GLN A 196 -8.31 -16.58 18.34
N ARG A 197 -7.31 -17.00 19.13
CA ARG A 197 -7.02 -16.38 20.44
C ARG A 197 -6.49 -14.94 20.33
N ASN A 198 -5.83 -14.59 19.24
CA ASN A 198 -5.13 -13.30 19.12
C ASN A 198 -5.86 -12.27 18.24
N TYR A 199 -6.73 -12.71 17.32
CA TYR A 199 -7.28 -11.83 16.28
C TYR A 199 -8.83 -11.93 16.13
N ARG A 200 -9.48 -12.82 16.85
CA ARG A 200 -10.91 -12.87 17.05
C ARG A 200 -11.27 -12.45 18.46
#